data_ad6023aa903e9c9fe2f3647bc2139b2e
#
_entry.id   ad6023aa903e9c9fe2f3647bc2139b2e
#
_cell.length_a   1.000
_cell.length_b   1.000
_cell.length_c   1.000
_cell.angle_alpha   90.00
_cell.angle_beta   90.00
_cell.angle_gamma   90.00
#
_symmetry.space_group_name_H-M   'P 1'
#
loop_
_entity.id
_entity.type
_entity.pdbx_description
1 polymer ?
#
loop_
_entity_poly.entity_id
_entity_poly.type
_entity_poly.pdbx_seq_one_letter_code
_entity_poly.pdbx_strand_id
1 'polypeptide(L)'
;MNWRRKGALAVVLTLLLSFYAAAAPKTVIPGGNTIGLRLRTDGVSVVELSENAPRRAGLKCGDVICAIDGTPVRSTQEVVRAVERSCGAPMELTVSRGGERRSLTLSPVQTADGWRLGVYVRDSVSGIGTVTYYDTKNDTFGALGHGVNDGGTLLPISGGTALPSTVASVVRGEKGEPGALQGIVNGRAVAGTIEKNTPQGIFGTMTARAAQPLPVASRDEICTGRATILSNVRGTEIEEFEIRVTALAPNDPYGRNLLLEVTDPALLEATGGIVQGMSGSPIVQNGKLIGAVTHVLVDDPTQGYGIFIQNMRDAAG
;
A
#
# COMPACT_ATOMS: atom_id res chain seq x y z
N MET A 1 43.71 -54.23 -7.71
CA MET A 1 43.74 -53.08 -6.75
C MET A 1 43.35 -51.80 -7.46
N ASN A 2 42.10 -51.60 -7.89
CA ASN A 2 41.67 -50.35 -8.53
C ASN A 2 40.15 -50.10 -8.45
N TRP A 3 39.35 -50.97 -7.83
CA TRP A 3 37.89 -50.77 -7.79
C TRP A 3 37.46 -49.85 -6.64
N ARG A 4 38.14 -49.87 -5.50
CA ARG A 4 37.87 -49.01 -4.36
C ARG A 4 38.17 -47.52 -4.67
N ARG A 5 39.15 -47.21 -5.53
CA ARG A 5 39.46 -45.82 -5.95
C ARG A 5 38.42 -45.23 -6.92
N LYS A 6 37.81 -46.09 -7.78
CA LYS A 6 36.74 -45.64 -8.71
C LYS A 6 35.44 -45.38 -8.00
N GLY A 7 35.08 -46.12 -6.93
CA GLY A 7 33.91 -45.88 -6.11
C GLY A 7 34.03 -44.61 -5.27
N ALA A 8 35.20 -44.30 -4.70
CA ALA A 8 35.42 -43.08 -3.95
C ALA A 8 35.36 -41.81 -4.82
N LEU A 9 35.85 -41.88 -6.06
CA LEU A 9 35.81 -40.76 -7.01
C LEU A 9 34.37 -40.46 -7.48
N ALA A 10 33.55 -41.50 -7.69
CA ALA A 10 32.15 -41.36 -8.07
C ALA A 10 31.30 -40.76 -6.94
N VAL A 11 31.53 -41.10 -5.67
CA VAL A 11 30.84 -40.57 -4.51
C VAL A 11 31.23 -39.08 -4.27
N VAL A 12 32.51 -38.73 -4.47
CA VAL A 12 32.95 -37.32 -4.34
C VAL A 12 32.37 -36.48 -5.48
N LEU A 13 32.26 -37.02 -6.70
CA LEU A 13 31.68 -36.29 -7.83
C LEU A 13 30.16 -36.10 -7.67
N THR A 14 29.45 -37.10 -7.11
CA THR A 14 27.99 -36.95 -6.78
C THR A 14 27.75 -35.98 -5.62
N LEU A 15 28.63 -35.92 -4.61
CA LEU A 15 28.56 -34.95 -3.54
C LEU A 15 28.86 -33.51 -4.01
N LEU A 16 29.77 -33.34 -4.97
CA LEU A 16 30.06 -32.02 -5.55
C LEU A 16 28.92 -31.50 -6.48
N LEU A 17 28.18 -32.40 -7.12
CA LEU A 17 27.00 -32.02 -7.93
C LEU A 17 25.76 -31.68 -7.08
N SER A 18 25.72 -32.11 -5.83
CA SER A 18 24.59 -31.83 -4.93
C SER A 18 24.62 -30.41 -4.36
N PHE A 19 25.71 -29.66 -4.51
CA PHE A 19 25.83 -28.27 -3.98
C PHE A 19 25.36 -27.18 -4.95
N TYR A 20 24.91 -27.50 -6.15
CA TYR A 20 24.43 -26.52 -7.13
C TYR A 20 22.94 -26.63 -7.48
N ALA A 21 22.12 -27.16 -6.57
CA ALA A 21 20.70 -26.86 -6.64
C ALA A 21 20.48 -25.47 -6.08
N ALA A 22 20.98 -24.42 -6.74
CA ALA A 22 20.55 -23.07 -6.50
C ALA A 22 19.03 -23.07 -6.74
N ALA A 23 18.27 -22.85 -5.67
CA ALA A 23 16.82 -22.68 -5.82
C ALA A 23 16.59 -21.68 -6.95
N ALA A 24 15.80 -22.05 -7.95
CA ALA A 24 15.49 -21.14 -9.05
C ALA A 24 15.06 -19.79 -8.48
N PRO A 25 15.59 -18.68 -8.97
CA PRO A 25 15.26 -17.37 -8.42
C PRO A 25 13.73 -17.19 -8.42
N LYS A 26 13.19 -16.77 -7.30
CA LYS A 26 11.76 -16.48 -7.21
C LYS A 26 11.45 -15.39 -8.24
N THR A 27 10.53 -15.66 -9.14
CA THR A 27 10.12 -14.70 -10.18
C THR A 27 8.73 -14.14 -9.87
N VAL A 28 8.50 -12.90 -10.28
CA VAL A 28 7.20 -12.23 -10.20
C VAL A 28 6.95 -11.45 -11.50
N ILE A 29 5.71 -11.17 -11.81
CA ILE A 29 5.38 -10.22 -12.88
C ILE A 29 5.49 -8.80 -12.30
N PRO A 30 6.32 -7.91 -12.84
CA PRO A 30 6.38 -6.53 -12.37
C PRO A 30 5.07 -5.79 -12.68
N GLY A 31 4.64 -4.94 -11.74
CA GLY A 31 3.48 -4.09 -11.88
C GLY A 31 3.76 -2.85 -12.73
N GLY A 32 3.63 -1.67 -12.13
CA GLY A 32 3.80 -0.36 -12.76
C GLY A 32 2.47 0.31 -13.16
N ASN A 33 1.37 -0.43 -13.17
CA ASN A 33 0.05 0.13 -13.43
C ASN A 33 -0.54 0.76 -12.18
N THR A 34 -1.19 1.90 -12.34
CA THR A 34 -1.99 2.51 -11.27
C THR A 34 -3.28 1.75 -11.06
N ILE A 35 -3.71 1.70 -9.81
CA ILE A 35 -4.99 1.16 -9.36
C ILE A 35 -5.68 2.16 -8.44
N GLY A 36 -7.00 2.22 -8.55
CA GLY A 36 -7.83 2.84 -7.52
C GLY A 36 -7.95 1.89 -6.33
N LEU A 37 -7.82 2.45 -5.14
CA LEU A 37 -7.93 1.73 -3.88
C LEU A 37 -9.19 2.16 -3.17
N ARG A 38 -9.96 1.20 -2.66
CA ARG A 38 -11.06 1.45 -1.75
C ARG A 38 -10.90 0.50 -0.55
N LEU A 39 -10.43 1.06 0.56
CA LEU A 39 -10.19 0.34 1.80
C LEU A 39 -11.39 0.52 2.74
N ARG A 40 -11.92 -0.57 3.28
CA ARG A 40 -12.95 -0.52 4.33
C ARG A 40 -12.26 -0.62 5.69
N THR A 41 -12.60 0.28 6.58
CA THR A 41 -12.11 0.27 7.96
C THR A 41 -12.81 -0.83 8.77
N ASP A 42 -12.15 -1.28 9.84
CA ASP A 42 -12.79 -2.19 10.81
C ASP A 42 -13.57 -1.36 11.84
N GLY A 43 -14.68 -0.79 11.37
CA GLY A 43 -15.53 0.16 12.06
C GLY A 43 -15.70 1.45 11.27
N VAL A 44 -16.24 2.48 11.89
CA VAL A 44 -16.58 3.77 11.26
C VAL A 44 -15.75 4.88 11.88
N SER A 45 -14.85 5.48 11.10
CA SER A 45 -13.92 6.51 11.56
C SER A 45 -14.60 7.85 11.77
N VAL A 46 -14.33 8.49 12.89
CA VAL A 46 -14.76 9.84 13.22
C VAL A 46 -13.83 10.85 12.55
N VAL A 47 -14.35 11.59 11.59
CA VAL A 47 -13.58 12.58 10.81
C VAL A 47 -13.62 13.95 11.48
N GLU A 48 -14.81 14.34 11.94
CA GLU A 48 -15.05 15.66 12.53
C GLU A 48 -16.15 15.58 13.59
N LEU A 49 -16.07 16.45 14.59
CA LEU A 49 -17.09 16.62 15.61
C LEU A 49 -17.81 17.95 15.36
N SER A 50 -19.04 17.88 14.84
CA SER A 50 -19.85 19.07 14.50
C SER A 50 -20.52 19.70 15.72
N GLU A 51 -20.63 18.94 16.84
CA GLU A 51 -21.31 19.37 18.05
C GLU A 51 -20.43 19.25 19.29
N ASN A 52 -20.82 19.94 20.38
CA ASN A 52 -20.09 19.87 21.64
C ASN A 52 -20.38 18.59 22.46
N ALA A 53 -21.54 17.95 22.26
CA ALA A 53 -21.94 16.77 23.00
C ALA A 53 -20.97 15.59 22.81
N PRO A 54 -20.55 15.23 21.59
CA PRO A 54 -19.53 14.19 21.38
C PRO A 54 -18.20 14.50 22.04
N ARG A 55 -17.75 15.77 22.03
CA ARG A 55 -16.50 16.20 22.69
C ARG A 55 -16.57 16.01 24.19
N ARG A 56 -17.70 16.40 24.81
CA ARG A 56 -17.93 16.23 26.26
C ARG A 56 -18.00 14.75 26.66
N ALA A 57 -18.53 13.89 25.80
CA ALA A 57 -18.53 12.45 25.99
C ALA A 57 -17.12 11.82 25.82
N GLY A 58 -16.13 12.61 25.39
CA GLY A 58 -14.75 12.15 25.22
C GLY A 58 -14.42 11.56 23.85
N LEU A 59 -15.33 11.66 22.88
CA LEU A 59 -15.07 11.25 21.48
C LEU A 59 -14.08 12.24 20.82
N LYS A 60 -13.22 11.74 19.95
CA LYS A 60 -12.18 12.51 19.25
C LYS A 60 -12.17 12.18 17.77
N CYS A 61 -11.68 13.11 16.96
CA CYS A 61 -11.32 12.80 15.58
C CYS A 61 -10.24 11.70 15.55
N GLY A 62 -10.38 10.77 14.62
CA GLY A 62 -9.52 9.58 14.51
C GLY A 62 -9.97 8.39 15.35
N ASP A 63 -10.98 8.52 16.20
CA ASP A 63 -11.63 7.35 16.83
C ASP A 63 -12.33 6.51 15.76
N VAL A 64 -12.29 5.20 15.93
CA VAL A 64 -13.05 4.26 15.10
C VAL A 64 -14.19 3.68 15.92
N ILE A 65 -15.43 3.96 15.55
CA ILE A 65 -16.62 3.40 16.20
C ILE A 65 -16.75 1.94 15.73
N CYS A 66 -16.54 1.00 16.64
CA CYS A 66 -16.56 -0.44 16.36
C CYS A 66 -17.91 -1.09 16.68
N ALA A 67 -18.62 -0.57 17.69
CA ALA A 67 -19.94 -1.05 18.08
C ALA A 67 -20.79 0.07 18.70
N ILE A 68 -22.10 -0.09 18.63
CA ILE A 68 -23.10 0.72 19.29
C ILE A 68 -24.04 -0.21 20.06
N ASP A 69 -24.21 0.05 21.35
CA ASP A 69 -25.01 -0.79 22.28
C ASP A 69 -24.68 -2.28 22.14
N GLY A 70 -23.37 -2.60 22.09
CA GLY A 70 -22.85 -3.94 21.91
C GLY A 70 -22.99 -4.54 20.50
N THR A 71 -23.69 -3.86 19.58
CA THR A 71 -23.88 -4.32 18.20
C THR A 71 -22.75 -3.78 17.32
N PRO A 72 -21.92 -4.65 16.66
CA PRO A 72 -20.87 -4.19 15.77
C PRO A 72 -21.39 -3.31 14.62
N VAL A 73 -20.67 -2.24 14.30
CA VAL A 73 -20.96 -1.36 13.16
C VAL A 73 -19.75 -1.29 12.22
N ARG A 74 -19.99 -1.41 10.91
CA ARG A 74 -18.95 -1.42 9.86
C ARG A 74 -19.25 -0.45 8.72
N SER A 75 -20.39 0.23 8.80
CA SER A 75 -20.77 1.21 7.78
C SER A 75 -21.43 2.43 8.39
N THR A 76 -21.27 3.56 7.74
CA THR A 76 -21.96 4.81 8.07
C THR A 76 -23.48 4.61 8.15
N GLN A 77 -24.03 3.78 7.26
CA GLN A 77 -25.49 3.49 7.27
C GLN A 77 -25.91 2.71 8.52
N GLU A 78 -25.08 1.79 9.04
CA GLU A 78 -25.37 1.08 10.29
C GLU A 78 -25.34 2.03 11.48
N VAL A 79 -24.42 2.97 11.53
CA VAL A 79 -24.39 4.03 12.55
C VAL A 79 -25.67 4.87 12.48
N VAL A 80 -26.05 5.36 11.29
CA VAL A 80 -27.27 6.16 11.10
C VAL A 80 -28.48 5.39 11.58
N ARG A 81 -28.65 4.12 11.18
CA ARG A 81 -29.79 3.28 11.62
C ARG A 81 -29.82 3.05 13.13
N ALA A 82 -28.66 2.88 13.78
CA ALA A 82 -28.58 2.73 15.23
C ALA A 82 -29.01 4.02 15.94
N VAL A 83 -28.55 5.18 15.45
CA VAL A 83 -28.90 6.50 15.97
C VAL A 83 -30.39 6.77 15.83
N GLU A 84 -30.99 6.47 14.67
CA GLU A 84 -32.43 6.63 14.46
C GLU A 84 -33.27 5.75 15.40
N ARG A 85 -32.86 4.48 15.57
CA ARG A 85 -33.55 3.52 16.47
C ARG A 85 -33.50 3.92 17.94
N SER A 86 -32.46 4.66 18.37
CA SER A 86 -32.34 5.10 19.76
C SER A 86 -33.42 6.12 20.17
N CYS A 87 -34.03 6.81 19.21
CA CYS A 87 -35.02 7.89 19.47
C CYS A 87 -34.50 8.93 20.49
N GLY A 88 -33.19 9.19 20.50
CA GLY A 88 -32.55 10.12 21.41
C GLY A 88 -32.11 9.56 22.75
N ALA A 89 -32.37 8.27 23.01
CA ALA A 89 -31.87 7.62 24.21
C ALA A 89 -30.33 7.60 24.25
N PRO A 90 -29.70 7.64 25.43
CA PRO A 90 -28.26 7.47 25.57
C PRO A 90 -27.81 6.14 24.95
N MET A 91 -26.73 6.18 24.17
CA MET A 91 -26.14 5.04 23.46
C MET A 91 -24.72 4.79 23.99
N GLU A 92 -24.33 3.55 24.09
CA GLU A 92 -22.97 3.16 24.41
C GLU A 92 -22.17 2.93 23.12
N LEU A 93 -21.15 3.75 22.89
CA LEU A 93 -20.23 3.62 21.76
C LEU A 93 -18.97 2.88 22.20
N THR A 94 -18.68 1.73 21.61
CA THR A 94 -17.35 1.12 21.71
C THR A 94 -16.48 1.70 20.60
N VAL A 95 -15.44 2.45 20.99
CA VAL A 95 -14.49 3.05 20.05
C VAL A 95 -13.10 2.47 20.21
N SER A 96 -12.35 2.39 19.11
CA SER A 96 -10.92 2.10 19.10
C SER A 96 -10.15 3.41 18.91
N ARG A 97 -9.19 3.68 19.77
CA ARG A 97 -8.27 4.83 19.73
C ARG A 97 -6.85 4.36 19.92
N GLY A 98 -6.03 4.46 18.87
CA GLY A 98 -4.65 3.98 18.91
C GLY A 98 -4.54 2.48 19.21
N GLY A 99 -5.53 1.67 18.80
CA GLY A 99 -5.61 0.24 19.07
C GLY A 99 -6.26 -0.15 20.39
N GLU A 100 -6.48 0.80 21.31
CA GLU A 100 -7.18 0.56 22.58
C GLU A 100 -8.69 0.74 22.44
N ARG A 101 -9.46 -0.20 22.98
CA ARG A 101 -10.93 -0.08 23.05
C ARG A 101 -11.36 0.74 24.25
N ARG A 102 -12.32 1.64 24.02
CA ARG A 102 -12.93 2.50 25.06
C ARG A 102 -14.43 2.48 24.89
N SER A 103 -15.16 2.56 26.01
CA SER A 103 -16.60 2.76 26.01
C SER A 103 -16.91 4.23 26.34
N LEU A 104 -17.81 4.83 25.56
CA LEU A 104 -18.26 6.21 25.70
C LEU A 104 -19.78 6.23 25.64
N THR A 105 -20.42 7.02 26.50
CA THR A 105 -21.87 7.21 26.43
C THR A 105 -22.19 8.56 25.77
N LEU A 106 -23.04 8.55 24.77
CA LEU A 106 -23.44 9.72 24.00
C LEU A 106 -24.93 9.66 23.68
N SER A 107 -25.63 10.77 23.91
CA SER A 107 -27.04 10.91 23.53
C SER A 107 -27.13 11.64 22.17
N PRO A 108 -27.86 11.09 21.20
CA PRO A 108 -28.17 11.79 19.96
C PRO A 108 -28.97 13.06 20.21
N VAL A 109 -28.80 14.04 19.32
CA VAL A 109 -29.53 15.28 19.32
C VAL A 109 -30.55 15.29 18.20
N GLN A 110 -31.76 15.75 18.48
CA GLN A 110 -32.80 15.90 17.45
C GLN A 110 -32.53 17.15 16.59
N THR A 111 -32.53 16.96 15.28
CA THR A 111 -32.40 18.01 14.28
C THR A 111 -33.61 18.01 13.35
N ALA A 112 -33.68 18.95 12.42
CA ALA A 112 -34.74 18.98 11.41
C ALA A 112 -34.77 17.72 10.54
N ASP A 113 -33.59 17.06 10.33
CA ASP A 113 -33.42 15.88 9.50
C ASP A 113 -33.41 14.56 10.30
N GLY A 114 -33.82 14.55 11.55
CA GLY A 114 -33.86 13.39 12.45
C GLY A 114 -32.77 13.41 13.52
N TRP A 115 -32.55 12.26 14.15
CA TRP A 115 -31.57 12.11 15.22
C TRP A 115 -30.13 12.08 14.67
N ARG A 116 -29.21 12.80 15.32
CA ARG A 116 -27.79 12.88 14.93
C ARG A 116 -26.87 12.72 16.14
N LEU A 117 -25.71 12.08 15.93
CA LEU A 117 -24.64 12.03 16.95
C LEU A 117 -23.82 13.32 17.03
N GLY A 118 -23.95 14.21 16.06
CA GLY A 118 -23.14 15.44 15.99
C GLY A 118 -21.69 15.16 15.55
N VAL A 119 -21.49 14.16 14.68
CA VAL A 119 -20.19 13.76 14.13
C VAL A 119 -20.28 13.52 12.62
N TYR A 120 -19.21 13.82 11.91
CA TYR A 120 -18.99 13.32 10.56
C TYR A 120 -18.16 12.07 10.64
N VAL A 121 -18.60 11.04 9.94
CA VAL A 121 -17.96 9.71 9.95
C VAL A 121 -17.74 9.20 8.53
N ARG A 122 -16.75 8.31 8.39
CA ARG A 122 -16.50 7.56 7.15
C ARG A 122 -16.20 6.10 7.44
N ASP A 123 -16.57 5.20 6.55
CA ASP A 123 -16.35 3.76 6.65
C ASP A 123 -15.39 3.23 5.58
N SER A 124 -14.85 4.12 4.76
CA SER A 124 -13.90 3.76 3.72
C SER A 124 -12.94 4.90 3.41
N VAL A 125 -11.76 4.52 2.95
CA VAL A 125 -10.73 5.44 2.42
C VAL A 125 -10.47 5.03 0.98
N SER A 126 -10.44 6.02 0.09
CA SER A 126 -10.12 5.82 -1.32
C SER A 126 -8.87 6.59 -1.70
N GLY A 127 -8.10 6.02 -2.61
CA GLY A 127 -6.88 6.62 -3.11
C GLY A 127 -6.43 5.99 -4.42
N ILE A 128 -5.28 6.42 -4.89
CA ILE A 128 -4.59 5.85 -6.05
C ILE A 128 -3.21 5.41 -5.61
N GLY A 129 -2.75 4.30 -6.18
CA GLY A 129 -1.41 3.79 -5.99
C GLY A 129 -0.99 2.90 -7.13
N THR A 130 0.24 2.45 -7.11
CA THR A 130 0.82 1.62 -8.17
C THR A 130 1.04 0.19 -7.66
N VAL A 131 0.71 -0.80 -8.49
CA VAL A 131 1.04 -2.20 -8.22
C VAL A 131 2.54 -2.40 -8.39
N THR A 132 3.17 -3.05 -7.40
CA THR A 132 4.60 -3.35 -7.44
C THR A 132 4.88 -4.67 -8.16
N TYR A 133 4.16 -5.71 -7.78
CA TYR A 133 4.33 -7.04 -8.36
C TYR A 133 3.06 -7.87 -8.27
N TYR A 134 3.01 -8.89 -9.14
CA TYR A 134 2.06 -10.00 -9.06
C TYR A 134 2.83 -11.30 -8.87
N ASP A 135 2.42 -12.11 -7.90
CA ASP A 135 2.91 -13.48 -7.72
C ASP A 135 1.90 -14.44 -8.33
N THR A 136 2.22 -14.96 -9.50
CA THR A 136 1.32 -15.83 -10.28
C THR A 136 1.15 -17.23 -9.69
N LYS A 137 1.94 -17.61 -8.68
CA LYS A 137 1.79 -18.89 -8.02
C LYS A 137 0.57 -18.94 -7.12
N ASN A 138 0.22 -17.80 -6.52
CA ASN A 138 -0.84 -17.67 -5.53
C ASN A 138 -1.91 -16.67 -5.96
N ASP A 139 -1.84 -16.10 -7.18
CA ASP A 139 -2.68 -15.01 -7.67
C ASP A 139 -2.72 -13.80 -6.73
N THR A 140 -1.58 -13.49 -6.07
CA THR A 140 -1.45 -12.39 -5.13
C THR A 140 -0.73 -11.20 -5.74
N PHE A 141 -0.91 -10.03 -5.16
CA PHE A 141 -0.20 -8.82 -5.53
C PHE A 141 0.29 -8.05 -4.31
N GLY A 142 1.32 -7.22 -4.52
CA GLY A 142 1.76 -6.20 -3.59
C GLY A 142 1.79 -4.83 -4.27
N ALA A 143 1.44 -3.78 -3.53
CA ALA A 143 1.40 -2.41 -4.04
C ALA A 143 1.80 -1.38 -2.98
N LEU A 144 2.05 -0.15 -3.40
CA LEU A 144 2.41 1.05 -2.61
C LEU A 144 3.80 1.04 -1.99
N GLY A 145 4.29 -0.08 -1.46
CA GLY A 145 5.55 -0.14 -0.72
C GLY A 145 5.51 0.54 0.66
N HIS A 146 4.37 1.07 1.07
CA HIS A 146 4.09 1.64 2.39
C HIS A 146 2.63 1.43 2.78
N GLY A 147 2.32 1.56 4.06
CA GLY A 147 0.97 1.46 4.56
C GLY A 147 0.12 2.69 4.24
N VAL A 148 -1.18 2.48 4.16
CA VAL A 148 -2.16 3.57 4.15
C VAL A 148 -2.42 3.97 5.60
N ASN A 149 -2.18 5.24 5.90
CA ASN A 149 -2.34 5.81 7.24
C ASN A 149 -3.54 6.75 7.30
N ASP A 150 -4.08 6.91 8.50
CA ASP A 150 -5.07 7.91 8.85
C ASP A 150 -4.63 8.65 10.13
N GLY A 151 -4.45 9.98 10.04
CA GLY A 151 -3.95 10.76 11.17
C GLY A 151 -2.57 10.32 11.70
N GLY A 152 -1.69 9.80 10.84
CA GLY A 152 -0.35 9.32 11.19
C GLY A 152 -0.30 7.90 11.75
N THR A 153 -1.44 7.21 11.86
CA THR A 153 -1.53 5.82 12.33
C THR A 153 -1.91 4.89 11.17
N LEU A 154 -1.34 3.69 11.14
CA LEU A 154 -1.70 2.69 10.15
C LEU A 154 -3.21 2.41 10.21
N LEU A 155 -3.89 2.57 9.08
CA LEU A 155 -5.34 2.38 8.98
C LEU A 155 -5.69 0.89 9.19
N PRO A 156 -6.43 0.53 10.25
CA PRO A 156 -6.92 -0.82 10.40
C PRO A 156 -8.02 -1.07 9.37
N ILE A 157 -7.84 -2.10 8.54
CA ILE A 157 -8.80 -2.44 7.49
C ILE A 157 -9.47 -3.79 7.75
N SER A 158 -10.73 -3.90 7.38
CA SER A 158 -11.47 -5.16 7.29
C SER A 158 -11.40 -5.77 5.88
N GLY A 159 -10.70 -5.12 4.97
CA GLY A 159 -10.50 -5.50 3.57
C GLY A 159 -10.70 -4.32 2.63
N GLY A 160 -10.66 -4.59 1.33
CA GLY A 160 -10.82 -3.55 0.33
C GLY A 160 -10.95 -4.10 -1.08
N THR A 161 -11.04 -3.19 -2.03
CA THR A 161 -11.04 -3.51 -3.46
C THR A 161 -10.00 -2.68 -4.20
N ALA A 162 -9.28 -3.33 -5.09
CA ALA A 162 -8.48 -2.69 -6.11
C ALA A 162 -9.34 -2.54 -7.38
N LEU A 163 -9.34 -1.37 -7.96
CA LEU A 163 -10.16 -0.98 -9.10
C LEU A 163 -9.27 -0.59 -10.27
N PRO A 164 -9.61 -0.90 -11.52
CA PRO A 164 -8.87 -0.40 -12.67
C PRO A 164 -8.87 1.13 -12.67
N SER A 165 -7.72 1.71 -12.96
CA SER A 165 -7.52 3.16 -13.01
C SER A 165 -6.85 3.57 -14.31
N THR A 166 -7.14 4.79 -14.75
CA THR A 166 -6.49 5.45 -15.89
C THR A 166 -5.95 6.79 -15.41
N VAL A 167 -4.70 7.09 -15.67
CA VAL A 167 -4.12 8.40 -15.36
C VAL A 167 -4.65 9.42 -16.37
N ALA A 168 -5.49 10.33 -15.91
CA ALA A 168 -6.12 11.37 -16.73
C ALA A 168 -5.21 12.59 -16.90
N SER A 169 -4.52 12.98 -15.82
CA SER A 169 -3.60 14.13 -15.81
C SER A 169 -2.59 13.99 -14.67
N VAL A 170 -1.59 14.85 -14.70
CA VAL A 170 -0.55 14.95 -13.66
C VAL A 170 -0.54 16.38 -13.13
N VAL A 171 -0.58 16.52 -11.82
CA VAL A 171 -0.15 17.73 -11.14
C VAL A 171 1.35 17.58 -10.92
N ARG A 172 2.15 18.45 -11.53
CA ARG A 172 3.62 18.37 -11.42
C ARG A 172 4.06 18.61 -9.98
N GLY A 173 5.10 17.90 -9.56
CA GLY A 173 5.78 18.16 -8.31
C GLY A 173 6.70 19.37 -8.44
N GLU A 174 6.67 20.22 -7.43
CA GLU A 174 7.55 21.37 -7.25
C GLU A 174 8.10 21.36 -5.81
N LYS A 175 9.17 22.11 -5.59
CA LYS A 175 9.77 22.22 -4.26
C LYS A 175 8.72 22.71 -3.24
N GLY A 176 8.49 21.92 -2.20
CA GLY A 176 7.50 22.21 -1.16
C GLY A 176 6.07 21.73 -1.48
N GLU A 177 5.80 21.38 -2.73
CA GLU A 177 4.49 20.91 -3.19
C GLU A 177 4.64 19.59 -3.95
N PRO A 178 4.42 18.44 -3.28
CA PRO A 178 4.45 17.16 -3.96
C PRO A 178 3.30 17.08 -4.98
N GLY A 179 3.64 16.81 -6.24
CA GLY A 179 2.64 16.59 -7.29
C GLY A 179 1.82 15.33 -7.10
N ALA A 180 0.89 15.07 -8.01
CA ALA A 180 0.02 13.90 -7.96
C ALA A 180 -0.40 13.40 -9.33
N LEU A 181 -0.49 12.09 -9.49
CA LEU A 181 -1.22 11.48 -10.58
C LEU A 181 -2.72 11.62 -10.32
N GLN A 182 -3.45 12.19 -11.26
CA GLN A 182 -4.91 12.29 -11.19
C GLN A 182 -5.52 11.12 -11.97
N GLY A 183 -5.95 10.10 -11.24
CA GLY A 183 -6.53 8.90 -11.82
C GLY A 183 -8.04 8.93 -11.82
N ILE A 184 -8.62 8.41 -12.90
CA ILE A 184 -10.03 8.11 -13.00
C ILE A 184 -10.20 6.61 -12.78
N VAL A 185 -10.99 6.25 -11.79
CA VAL A 185 -11.36 4.85 -11.56
C VAL A 185 -12.41 4.45 -12.59
N ASN A 186 -12.10 3.45 -13.40
CA ASN A 186 -12.92 3.02 -14.52
C ASN A 186 -14.07 2.10 -14.05
N GLY A 187 -15.26 2.69 -13.90
CA GLY A 187 -16.50 1.95 -13.70
C GLY A 187 -16.60 1.24 -12.35
N ARG A 188 -17.39 0.15 -12.35
CA ARG A 188 -17.62 -0.72 -11.18
C ARG A 188 -16.81 -2.01 -11.22
N ALA A 189 -15.93 -2.15 -12.21
CA ALA A 189 -15.09 -3.33 -12.34
C ALA A 189 -14.14 -3.45 -11.15
N VAL A 190 -14.01 -4.65 -10.60
CA VAL A 190 -13.07 -4.99 -9.55
C VAL A 190 -11.89 -5.67 -10.21
N ALA A 191 -10.68 -5.14 -10.04
CA ALA A 191 -9.44 -5.75 -10.52
C ALA A 191 -8.92 -6.79 -9.53
N GLY A 192 -9.14 -6.57 -8.23
CA GLY A 192 -8.68 -7.46 -7.18
C GLY A 192 -9.25 -7.12 -5.81
N THR A 193 -8.96 -7.96 -4.83
CA THR A 193 -9.31 -7.74 -3.42
C THR A 193 -8.08 -7.30 -2.64
N ILE A 194 -8.27 -6.42 -1.65
CA ILE A 194 -7.22 -6.01 -0.71
C ILE A 194 -7.53 -6.67 0.62
N GLU A 195 -6.55 -7.36 1.19
CA GLU A 195 -6.69 -8.16 2.40
C GLU A 195 -5.86 -7.63 3.57
N LYS A 196 -4.67 -7.05 3.26
CA LYS A 196 -3.75 -6.55 4.27
C LYS A 196 -3.32 -5.12 3.97
N ASN A 197 -3.26 -4.30 5.02
CA ASN A 197 -2.57 -3.01 5.06
C ASN A 197 -1.47 -3.10 6.11
N THR A 198 -0.23 -3.04 5.69
CA THR A 198 0.96 -3.17 6.55
C THR A 198 1.86 -1.96 6.38
N PRO A 199 2.81 -1.69 7.27
CA PRO A 199 3.80 -0.61 7.06
C PRO A 199 4.62 -0.75 5.76
N GLN A 200 4.72 -1.96 5.19
CA GLN A 200 5.50 -2.25 3.98
C GLN A 200 4.68 -2.31 2.69
N GLY A 201 3.37 -2.05 2.77
CA GLY A 201 2.49 -2.05 1.58
C GLY A 201 1.10 -2.59 1.84
N ILE A 202 0.32 -2.64 0.77
CA ILE A 202 -0.97 -3.32 0.72
C ILE A 202 -0.84 -4.59 -0.10
N PHE A 203 -1.57 -5.63 0.32
CA PHE A 203 -1.52 -6.95 -0.28
C PHE A 203 -2.91 -7.55 -0.41
N GLY A 204 -3.05 -8.49 -1.35
CA GLY A 204 -4.30 -9.19 -1.58
C GLY A 204 -4.24 -10.05 -2.82
N THR A 205 -5.39 -10.33 -3.44
CA THR A 205 -5.50 -11.18 -4.62
C THR A 205 -5.87 -10.37 -5.86
N MET A 206 -5.17 -10.62 -6.96
CA MET A 206 -5.42 -10.00 -8.25
C MET A 206 -4.78 -10.84 -9.36
N THR A 207 -5.51 -11.04 -10.46
CA THR A 207 -4.97 -11.69 -11.64
C THR A 207 -3.87 -10.84 -12.27
N ALA A 208 -2.71 -11.45 -12.52
CA ALA A 208 -1.59 -10.77 -13.14
C ALA A 208 -1.91 -10.35 -14.58
N ARG A 209 -1.41 -9.20 -14.98
CA ARG A 209 -1.38 -8.79 -16.39
C ARG A 209 -0.39 -9.66 -17.18
N ALA A 210 -0.57 -9.74 -18.49
CA ALA A 210 0.40 -10.39 -19.37
C ALA A 210 1.68 -9.54 -19.46
N ALA A 211 2.79 -10.03 -18.88
CA ALA A 211 4.11 -9.43 -18.98
C ALA A 211 5.19 -10.49 -18.69
N GLN A 212 6.44 -10.17 -19.04
CA GLN A 212 7.57 -11.07 -18.77
C GLN A 212 7.87 -11.10 -17.26
N PRO A 213 8.03 -12.31 -16.68
CA PRO A 213 8.45 -12.44 -15.30
C PRO A 213 9.87 -11.93 -15.10
N LEU A 214 10.11 -11.24 -13.99
CA LEU A 214 11.44 -10.83 -13.54
C LEU A 214 11.86 -11.64 -12.32
N PRO A 215 13.16 -12.03 -12.22
CA PRO A 215 13.68 -12.54 -10.97
C PRO A 215 13.68 -11.46 -9.89
N VAL A 216 13.44 -11.87 -8.66
CA VAL A 216 13.56 -11.01 -7.49
C VAL A 216 15.01 -11.02 -7.02
N ALA A 217 15.62 -9.86 -6.85
CA ALA A 217 16.98 -9.73 -6.33
C ALA A 217 17.05 -10.14 -4.86
N SER A 218 18.15 -10.71 -4.41
CA SER A 218 18.48 -10.78 -2.98
C SER A 218 19.04 -9.44 -2.50
N ARG A 219 19.07 -9.21 -1.17
CA ARG A 219 19.52 -7.91 -0.61
C ARG A 219 20.97 -7.57 -0.96
N ASP A 220 21.84 -8.57 -1.05
CA ASP A 220 23.24 -8.45 -1.41
C ASP A 220 23.50 -8.15 -2.90
N GLU A 221 22.50 -8.35 -3.75
CA GLU A 221 22.56 -7.99 -5.17
C GLU A 221 22.14 -6.52 -5.43
N ILE A 222 21.56 -5.87 -4.45
CA ILE A 222 21.10 -4.48 -4.57
C ILE A 222 22.27 -3.52 -4.32
N CYS A 223 22.54 -2.64 -5.26
CA CYS A 223 23.66 -1.70 -5.14
C CYS A 223 23.25 -0.28 -5.55
N THR A 224 24.09 0.68 -5.20
CA THR A 224 24.00 2.04 -5.74
C THR A 224 24.32 2.06 -7.23
N GLY A 225 23.72 3.00 -7.96
CA GLY A 225 23.94 3.13 -9.39
C GLY A 225 22.65 3.20 -10.19
N ARG A 226 22.75 2.95 -11.48
CA ARG A 226 21.65 3.02 -12.45
C ARG A 226 20.60 1.94 -12.17
N ALA A 227 19.36 2.34 -12.24
CA ALA A 227 18.17 1.49 -12.15
C ALA A 227 17.05 2.11 -12.98
N THR A 228 15.93 1.44 -13.09
CA THR A 228 14.72 1.96 -13.74
C THR A 228 13.51 1.78 -12.84
N ILE A 229 12.47 2.58 -13.06
CA ILE A 229 11.14 2.38 -12.49
C ILE A 229 10.13 2.13 -13.60
N LEU A 230 9.16 1.26 -13.31
CA LEU A 230 8.00 1.06 -14.17
C LEU A 230 6.83 1.84 -13.60
N SER A 231 6.26 2.76 -14.38
CA SER A 231 5.11 3.55 -13.92
C SER A 231 4.24 3.95 -15.10
N ASN A 232 2.96 4.06 -14.90
CA ASN A 232 2.12 4.72 -15.88
C ASN A 232 1.82 6.15 -15.41
N VAL A 233 2.32 7.11 -16.15
CA VAL A 233 2.13 8.55 -15.88
C VAL A 233 1.11 9.17 -16.82
N ARG A 234 0.62 8.39 -17.79
CA ARG A 234 -0.40 8.78 -18.76
C ARG A 234 -1.23 7.59 -19.19
N GLY A 235 -2.56 7.75 -19.21
CA GLY A 235 -3.46 6.70 -19.66
C GLY A 235 -3.34 5.41 -18.84
N THR A 236 -3.12 4.30 -19.53
CA THR A 236 -2.93 2.96 -18.94
C THR A 236 -1.60 2.32 -19.33
N GLU A 237 -0.79 3.01 -20.13
CA GLU A 237 0.49 2.48 -20.59
C GLU A 237 1.54 2.59 -19.50
N ILE A 238 2.30 1.50 -19.33
CA ILE A 238 3.40 1.43 -18.38
C ILE A 238 4.67 1.75 -19.17
N GLU A 239 5.36 2.78 -18.73
CA GLU A 239 6.62 3.22 -19.27
C GLU A 239 7.76 2.92 -18.30
N GLU A 240 8.97 2.79 -18.84
CA GLU A 240 10.19 2.56 -18.06
C GLU A 240 10.99 3.86 -18.04
N PHE A 241 11.33 4.33 -16.82
CA PHE A 241 12.04 5.57 -16.61
C PHE A 241 13.36 5.34 -15.88
N GLU A 242 14.42 6.04 -16.30
CA GLU A 242 15.71 5.98 -15.64
C GLU A 242 15.72 6.67 -14.28
N ILE A 243 16.30 6.00 -13.31
CA ILE A 243 16.60 6.52 -11.98
C ILE A 243 18.02 6.12 -11.56
N ARG A 244 18.50 6.74 -10.49
CA ARG A 244 19.71 6.33 -9.80
C ARG A 244 19.40 5.97 -8.36
N VAL A 245 19.89 4.82 -7.89
CA VAL A 245 19.98 4.51 -6.47
C VAL A 245 21.22 5.22 -5.93
N THR A 246 21.04 6.24 -5.11
CA THR A 246 22.14 7.09 -4.62
C THR A 246 22.70 6.62 -3.29
N ALA A 247 21.87 5.99 -2.44
CA ALA A 247 22.27 5.40 -1.18
C ALA A 247 21.39 4.20 -0.78
N LEU A 248 21.95 3.35 0.09
CA LEU A 248 21.26 2.20 0.68
C LEU A 248 21.20 2.37 2.21
N ALA A 249 20.03 2.09 2.79
CA ALA A 249 19.78 2.04 4.22
C ALA A 249 19.08 0.72 4.60
N PRO A 250 19.79 -0.43 4.60
CA PRO A 250 19.19 -1.76 4.75
C PRO A 250 18.41 -1.97 6.05
N ASN A 251 18.80 -1.24 7.11
CA ASN A 251 18.23 -1.37 8.45
C ASN A 251 17.30 -0.22 8.83
N ASP A 252 16.84 0.58 7.84
CA ASP A 252 15.91 1.67 8.13
C ASP A 252 14.58 1.10 8.66
N PRO A 253 14.13 1.52 9.87
CA PRO A 253 12.94 0.95 10.51
C PRO A 253 11.64 1.34 9.82
N TYR A 254 11.66 2.37 8.98
CA TYR A 254 10.50 2.86 8.25
C TYR A 254 10.41 2.32 6.83
N GLY A 255 11.33 1.40 6.45
CA GLY A 255 11.37 0.82 5.11
C GLY A 255 11.92 1.77 4.03
N ARG A 256 12.62 2.84 4.38
CA ARG A 256 13.29 3.77 3.46
C ARG A 256 14.67 3.23 3.08
N ASN A 257 14.66 2.05 2.44
CA ASN A 257 15.89 1.29 2.21
C ASN A 257 16.75 1.82 1.06
N LEU A 258 16.11 2.52 0.11
CA LEU A 258 16.74 3.08 -1.08
C LEU A 258 16.53 4.59 -1.08
N LEU A 259 17.59 5.36 -1.32
CA LEU A 259 17.49 6.76 -1.72
C LEU A 259 17.57 6.80 -3.25
N LEU A 260 16.61 7.44 -3.87
CA LEU A 260 16.41 7.46 -5.32
C LEU A 260 16.54 8.88 -5.86
N GLU A 261 17.11 9.00 -7.06
CA GLU A 261 17.15 10.22 -7.86
C GLU A 261 16.58 9.94 -9.24
N VAL A 262 15.61 10.71 -9.68
CA VAL A 262 15.06 10.64 -11.03
C VAL A 262 16.04 11.31 -11.99
N THR A 263 16.50 10.55 -12.99
CA THR A 263 17.45 11.04 -14.00
C THR A 263 16.84 11.08 -15.39
N ASP A 264 15.64 10.49 -15.56
CA ASP A 264 14.93 10.44 -16.83
C ASP A 264 14.36 11.81 -17.22
N PRO A 265 14.77 12.40 -18.37
CA PRO A 265 14.27 13.70 -18.77
C PRO A 265 12.76 13.73 -19.10
N ALA A 266 12.21 12.62 -19.64
CA ALA A 266 10.79 12.55 -19.98
C ALA A 266 9.91 12.49 -18.71
N LEU A 267 10.35 11.76 -17.69
CA LEU A 267 9.67 11.75 -16.40
C LEU A 267 9.75 13.11 -15.71
N LEU A 268 10.93 13.74 -15.70
CA LEU A 268 11.11 15.08 -15.13
C LEU A 268 10.25 16.12 -15.85
N GLU A 269 10.12 16.03 -17.18
CA GLU A 269 9.25 16.91 -17.95
C GLU A 269 7.77 16.67 -17.61
N ALA A 270 7.34 15.41 -17.56
CA ALA A 270 5.94 15.04 -17.34
C ALA A 270 5.45 15.31 -15.93
N THR A 271 6.26 14.99 -14.91
CA THR A 271 5.83 14.96 -13.51
C THR A 271 6.61 15.89 -12.57
N GLY A 272 7.77 16.40 -12.99
CA GLY A 272 8.70 17.17 -12.14
C GLY A 272 9.52 16.28 -11.20
N GLY A 273 9.34 14.96 -11.23
CA GLY A 273 9.98 13.98 -10.36
C GLY A 273 9.04 12.89 -9.87
N ILE A 274 9.24 12.38 -8.66
CA ILE A 274 8.35 11.44 -8.01
C ILE A 274 7.12 12.20 -7.49
N VAL A 275 5.91 11.73 -7.86
CA VAL A 275 4.65 12.35 -7.44
C VAL A 275 3.74 11.34 -6.74
N GLN A 276 2.75 11.84 -5.99
CA GLN A 276 1.74 10.98 -5.35
C GLN A 276 1.03 10.10 -6.39
N GLY A 277 0.81 8.85 -6.06
CA GLY A 277 0.29 7.83 -6.97
C GLY A 277 1.38 6.95 -7.60
N MET A 278 2.64 7.40 -7.68
CA MET A 278 3.77 6.58 -8.11
C MET A 278 4.27 5.63 -7.01
N SER A 279 3.81 5.78 -5.76
CA SER A 279 4.10 4.83 -4.68
C SER A 279 3.71 3.41 -5.08
N GLY A 280 4.65 2.48 -5.01
CA GLY A 280 4.53 1.12 -5.51
C GLY A 280 5.17 0.89 -6.88
N SER A 281 5.58 1.92 -7.62
CA SER A 281 6.28 1.72 -8.91
C SER A 281 7.47 0.78 -8.72
N PRO A 282 7.52 -0.37 -9.45
CA PRO A 282 8.59 -1.33 -9.34
C PRO A 282 9.95 -0.71 -9.70
N ILE A 283 10.97 -1.02 -8.92
CA ILE A 283 12.35 -0.62 -9.20
C ILE A 283 13.10 -1.83 -9.74
N VAL A 284 13.66 -1.69 -10.93
CA VAL A 284 14.40 -2.75 -11.63
C VAL A 284 15.87 -2.35 -11.75
N GLN A 285 16.77 -3.26 -11.38
CA GLN A 285 18.21 -3.09 -11.50
C GLN A 285 18.83 -4.40 -12.02
N ASN A 286 19.68 -4.32 -13.03
CA ASN A 286 20.34 -5.49 -13.62
C ASN A 286 19.36 -6.63 -14.03
N GLY A 287 18.18 -6.27 -14.53
CA GLY A 287 17.13 -7.22 -14.96
C GLY A 287 16.39 -7.91 -13.81
N LYS A 288 16.52 -7.44 -12.57
CA LYS A 288 15.86 -7.99 -11.38
C LYS A 288 15.00 -6.92 -10.68
N LEU A 289 13.89 -7.36 -10.13
CA LEU A 289 13.06 -6.51 -9.25
C LEU A 289 13.77 -6.36 -7.90
N ILE A 290 14.17 -5.12 -7.55
CA ILE A 290 14.89 -4.80 -6.32
C ILE A 290 14.00 -4.17 -5.24
N GLY A 291 12.91 -3.52 -5.62
CA GLY A 291 12.08 -2.80 -4.67
C GLY A 291 10.93 -2.05 -5.32
N ALA A 292 10.41 -1.10 -4.57
CA ALA A 292 9.35 -0.19 -5.01
C ALA A 292 9.61 1.23 -4.53
N VAL A 293 9.20 2.22 -5.32
CA VAL A 293 9.13 3.63 -4.90
C VAL A 293 8.12 3.75 -3.77
N THR A 294 8.44 4.54 -2.73
CA THR A 294 7.53 4.74 -1.59
C THR A 294 7.13 6.19 -1.39
N HIS A 295 8.08 7.07 -1.15
CA HIS A 295 7.81 8.45 -0.80
C HIS A 295 8.68 9.40 -1.62
N VAL A 296 8.13 10.57 -1.95
CA VAL A 296 8.87 11.70 -2.51
C VAL A 296 9.50 12.54 -1.38
N LEU A 297 10.65 13.15 -1.65
CA LEU A 297 11.19 14.22 -0.80
C LEU A 297 10.46 15.52 -1.15
N VAL A 298 9.72 16.08 -0.20
CA VAL A 298 8.88 17.27 -0.43
C VAL A 298 9.70 18.48 -0.88
N ASP A 299 10.92 18.63 -0.33
CA ASP A 299 11.81 19.74 -0.67
C ASP A 299 12.54 19.55 -2.01
N ASP A 300 12.54 18.35 -2.56
CA ASP A 300 13.15 18.02 -3.85
C ASP A 300 12.43 16.83 -4.50
N PRO A 301 11.40 17.06 -5.32
CA PRO A 301 10.64 15.99 -5.96
C PRO A 301 11.46 15.10 -6.91
N THR A 302 12.65 15.54 -7.34
CA THR A 302 13.53 14.69 -8.14
C THR A 302 14.13 13.55 -7.32
N GLN A 303 14.01 13.60 -6.00
CA GLN A 303 14.48 12.58 -5.08
C GLN A 303 13.33 11.92 -4.30
N GLY A 304 13.59 10.70 -3.84
CA GLY A 304 12.62 9.98 -3.04
C GLY A 304 13.19 8.71 -2.42
N TYR A 305 12.34 7.98 -1.74
CA TYR A 305 12.69 6.73 -1.08
C TYR A 305 12.06 5.53 -1.78
N GLY A 306 12.71 4.38 -1.61
CA GLY A 306 12.16 3.08 -1.99
C GLY A 306 12.36 2.05 -0.89
N ILE A 307 11.54 1.02 -0.93
CA ILE A 307 11.60 -0.15 -0.05
C ILE A 307 12.23 -1.34 -0.80
N PHE A 308 12.99 -2.19 -0.11
CA PHE A 308 13.43 -3.45 -0.66
C PHE A 308 12.25 -4.39 -0.92
N ILE A 309 12.30 -5.10 -2.05
CA ILE A 309 11.24 -6.05 -2.42
C ILE A 309 11.07 -7.18 -1.40
N GLN A 310 12.13 -7.59 -0.71
CA GLN A 310 12.07 -8.61 0.34
C GLN A 310 11.18 -8.16 1.49
N ASN A 311 11.29 -6.89 1.91
CA ASN A 311 10.47 -6.35 3.01
C ASN A 311 8.98 -6.39 2.65
N MET A 312 8.62 -6.08 1.41
CA MET A 312 7.23 -6.20 0.94
C MET A 312 6.78 -7.66 0.92
N ARG A 313 7.61 -8.58 0.44
CA ARG A 313 7.26 -10.00 0.35
C ARG A 313 7.16 -10.67 1.71
N ASP A 314 8.04 -10.33 2.64
CA ASP A 314 7.98 -10.81 4.02
C ASP A 314 6.70 -10.34 4.73
N ALA A 315 6.24 -9.13 4.45
CA ALA A 315 4.98 -8.59 4.99
C ALA A 315 3.73 -9.19 4.32
N ALA A 316 3.84 -9.65 3.09
CA ALA A 316 2.74 -10.33 2.38
C ALA A 316 2.40 -11.68 3.02
N GLY A 317 3.40 -12.43 3.49
CA GLY A 317 3.27 -13.74 4.17
C GLY A 317 3.59 -14.91 3.30
#